data_996d8b0a876ad0941f3f20b9def8ced9
#
_entry.id   996d8b0a876ad0941f3f20b9def8ced9
#
_cell.length_a   1.000
_cell.length_b   1.000
_cell.length_c   1.000
_cell.angle_alpha   90.00
_cell.angle_beta   90.00
_cell.angle_gamma   90.00
#
_symmetry.space_group_name_H-M   'P 1'
#
loop_
_entity.id
_entity.type
_entity.pdbx_description
1 polymer ?
#
loop_
_entity_poly.entity_id
_entity_poly.type
_entity_poly.pdbx_seq_one_letter_code
_entity_poly.pdbx_strand_id
1 'polypeptide(L)'
;FHVASAMACYAAFGLVLFASVGFLVTRNNKADVLAIAAGEVGFVFCTIVLITGMIWGHSAWNTWFRWQEPRLVTFLVLWLIFLSFTVLRNFGDPKKTAVHGSVLGILGALSVPIVYVSIKFLPQSARLHPEVIERGGLRDPSYWQAFGLSVCAVLSLCALLVWLRYRVGLLDSVARESAFLDEE
;
A
#
# COMPACT_ATOMS: atom_id res chain seq x y z
N PHE A 1 0.47 -12.54 -10.46
CA PHE A 1 -0.09 -12.19 -9.14
C PHE A 1 0.75 -11.13 -8.41
N HIS A 2 2.07 -11.32 -8.22
CA HIS A 2 2.97 -10.41 -7.50
C HIS A 2 2.88 -8.96 -8.00
N VAL A 3 3.05 -8.72 -9.31
CA VAL A 3 3.02 -7.37 -9.90
C VAL A 3 1.63 -6.73 -9.77
N ALA A 4 0.56 -7.51 -9.98
CA ALA A 4 -0.81 -7.01 -9.81
C ALA A 4 -1.07 -6.58 -8.36
N SER A 5 -0.56 -7.34 -7.37
CA SER A 5 -0.64 -6.98 -5.96
C SER A 5 0.16 -5.72 -5.62
N ALA A 6 1.34 -5.52 -6.27
CA ALA A 6 2.11 -4.29 -6.11
C ALA A 6 1.35 -3.06 -6.66
N MET A 7 0.68 -3.20 -7.81
CA MET A 7 -0.16 -2.13 -8.37
C MET A 7 -1.34 -1.79 -7.45
N ALA A 8 -1.99 -2.80 -6.86
CA ALA A 8 -3.06 -2.59 -5.89
C ALA A 8 -2.57 -1.91 -4.61
N CYS A 9 -1.41 -2.33 -4.09
CA CYS A 9 -0.74 -1.68 -2.97
C CYS A 9 -0.48 -0.19 -3.25
N TYR A 10 0.11 0.15 -4.39
CA TYR A 10 0.40 1.54 -4.77
C TYR A 10 -0.86 2.36 -4.98
N ALA A 11 -1.91 1.79 -5.57
CA ALA A 11 -3.21 2.46 -5.72
C ALA A 11 -3.85 2.77 -4.35
N ALA A 12 -3.83 1.81 -3.43
CA ALA A 12 -4.33 2.00 -2.07
C ALA A 12 -3.53 3.08 -1.32
N PHE A 13 -2.20 3.09 -1.42
CA PHE A 13 -1.38 4.13 -0.79
C PHE A 13 -1.53 5.50 -1.45
N GLY A 14 -1.78 5.55 -2.76
CA GLY A 14 -2.21 6.77 -3.43
C GLY A 14 -3.51 7.31 -2.86
N LEU A 15 -4.49 6.43 -2.59
CA LEU A 15 -5.74 6.83 -1.95
C LEU A 15 -5.52 7.31 -0.51
N VAL A 16 -4.58 6.70 0.26
CA VAL A 16 -4.15 7.22 1.57
C VAL A 16 -3.65 8.65 1.47
N LEU A 17 -2.80 8.95 0.46
CA LEU A 17 -2.28 10.31 0.25
C LEU A 17 -3.42 11.32 0.11
N PHE A 18 -4.33 11.10 -0.84
CA PHE A 18 -5.42 12.04 -1.10
C PHE A 18 -6.40 12.15 0.07
N ALA A 19 -6.74 11.03 0.71
CA ALA A 19 -7.62 11.02 1.86
C ALA A 19 -6.99 11.71 3.07
N SER A 20 -5.70 11.48 3.34
CA SER A 20 -4.97 12.13 4.45
C SER A 20 -4.81 13.63 4.24
N VAL A 21 -4.47 14.07 3.02
CA VAL A 21 -4.43 15.50 2.68
C VAL A 21 -5.82 16.10 2.83
N GLY A 22 -6.85 15.44 2.30
CA GLY A 22 -8.24 15.86 2.44
C GLY A 22 -8.66 16.03 3.90
N PHE A 23 -8.29 15.10 4.77
CA PHE A 23 -8.54 15.21 6.21
C PHE A 23 -7.80 16.38 6.85
N LEU A 24 -6.53 16.56 6.57
CA LEU A 24 -5.74 17.66 7.17
C LEU A 24 -6.28 19.05 6.78
N VAL A 25 -6.79 19.19 5.55
CA VAL A 25 -7.35 20.46 5.04
C VAL A 25 -8.77 20.69 5.54
N THR A 26 -9.64 19.68 5.48
CA THR A 26 -11.08 19.84 5.72
C THR A 26 -11.53 19.43 7.12
N ARG A 27 -10.71 18.66 7.84
CA ARG A 27 -11.05 17.99 9.11
C ARG A 27 -12.27 17.07 9.01
N ASN A 28 -12.59 16.61 7.82
CA ASN A 28 -13.72 15.73 7.58
C ASN A 28 -13.38 14.31 8.03
N ASN A 29 -14.15 13.79 9.00
CA ASN A 29 -13.98 12.44 9.54
C ASN A 29 -14.09 11.33 8.47
N LYS A 30 -14.93 11.53 7.44
CA LYS A 30 -15.04 10.56 6.33
C LYS A 30 -13.73 10.39 5.56
N ALA A 31 -12.96 11.47 5.40
CA ALA A 31 -11.64 11.40 4.76
C ALA A 31 -10.64 10.64 5.64
N ASP A 32 -10.69 10.83 6.97
CA ASP A 32 -9.85 10.08 7.90
C ASP A 32 -10.18 8.58 7.88
N VAL A 33 -11.47 8.22 7.94
CA VAL A 33 -11.92 6.82 7.83
C VAL A 33 -11.49 6.18 6.52
N LEU A 34 -11.54 6.94 5.41
CA LEU A 34 -11.06 6.46 4.10
C LEU A 34 -9.54 6.22 4.11
N ALA A 35 -8.76 7.12 4.73
CA ALA A 35 -7.31 6.94 4.86
C ALA A 35 -6.95 5.69 5.65
N ILE A 36 -7.69 5.41 6.75
CA ILE A 36 -7.52 4.19 7.54
C ILE A 36 -7.83 2.95 6.68
N ALA A 37 -8.99 2.92 6.04
CA ALA A 37 -9.43 1.78 5.24
C ALA A 37 -8.45 1.46 4.10
N ALA A 38 -8.01 2.49 3.36
CA ALA A 38 -7.05 2.35 2.29
C ALA A 38 -5.67 1.92 2.81
N GLY A 39 -5.23 2.46 3.96
CA GLY A 39 -3.94 2.13 4.58
C GLY A 39 -3.87 0.67 5.03
N GLU A 40 -4.91 0.17 5.71
CA GLU A 40 -4.97 -1.22 6.16
C GLU A 40 -5.00 -2.21 4.98
N VAL A 41 -5.84 -1.96 3.98
CA VAL A 41 -5.92 -2.82 2.78
C VAL A 41 -4.62 -2.75 1.99
N GLY A 42 -4.06 -1.54 1.80
CA GLY A 42 -2.76 -1.35 1.16
C GLY A 42 -1.63 -2.08 1.87
N PHE A 43 -1.63 -2.09 3.21
CA PHE A 43 -0.65 -2.81 4.03
C PHE A 43 -0.74 -4.34 3.83
N VAL A 44 -1.96 -4.89 3.70
CA VAL A 44 -2.14 -6.32 3.37
C VAL A 44 -1.54 -6.64 2.01
N PHE A 45 -1.84 -5.86 0.96
CA PHE A 45 -1.25 -6.07 -0.36
C PHE A 45 0.27 -5.86 -0.35
N CYS A 46 0.77 -4.89 0.41
CA CYS A 46 2.21 -4.67 0.60
C CYS A 46 2.90 -5.90 1.21
N THR A 47 2.27 -6.52 2.21
CA THR A 47 2.76 -7.76 2.84
C THR A 47 2.76 -8.93 1.86
N ILE A 48 1.71 -9.08 1.06
CA ILE A 48 1.64 -10.10 -0.01
C ILE A 48 2.78 -9.91 -1.01
N VAL A 49 3.05 -8.66 -1.42
CA VAL A 49 4.13 -8.34 -2.36
C VAL A 49 5.49 -8.68 -1.74
N LEU A 50 5.72 -8.34 -0.48
CA LEU A 50 6.98 -8.65 0.20
C LEU A 50 7.22 -10.16 0.28
N ILE A 51 6.23 -10.93 0.73
CA ILE A 51 6.32 -12.39 0.85
C ILE A 51 6.53 -13.05 -0.52
N THR A 52 5.69 -12.71 -1.50
CA THR A 52 5.78 -13.30 -2.85
C THR A 52 7.06 -12.91 -3.57
N GLY A 53 7.57 -11.69 -3.31
CA GLY A 53 8.85 -11.21 -3.82
C GLY A 53 10.03 -11.99 -3.24
N MET A 54 10.00 -12.31 -1.94
CA MET A 54 11.01 -13.14 -1.29
C MET A 54 11.01 -14.58 -1.83
N ILE A 55 9.83 -15.18 -2.04
CA ILE A 55 9.68 -16.52 -2.62
C ILE A 55 10.27 -16.55 -4.04
N TRP A 56 9.91 -15.57 -4.86
CA TRP A 56 10.45 -15.45 -6.22
C TRP A 56 11.96 -15.21 -6.20
N GLY A 57 12.44 -14.31 -5.32
CA GLY A 57 13.86 -14.01 -5.16
C GLY A 57 14.68 -15.23 -4.76
N HIS A 58 14.14 -16.10 -3.90
CA HIS A 58 14.80 -17.34 -3.54
C HIS A 58 15.00 -18.26 -4.75
N SER A 59 13.97 -18.38 -5.60
CA SER A 59 14.07 -19.18 -6.83
C SER A 59 15.03 -18.59 -7.86
N ALA A 60 15.08 -17.26 -7.98
CA ALA A 60 15.87 -16.57 -8.99
C ALA A 60 17.33 -16.34 -8.58
N TRP A 61 17.59 -16.12 -7.31
CA TRP A 61 18.89 -15.67 -6.78
C TRP A 61 19.46 -16.55 -5.67
N ASN A 62 18.80 -17.64 -5.32
CA ASN A 62 19.14 -18.55 -4.23
C ASN A 62 19.33 -17.84 -2.86
N THR A 63 18.55 -16.77 -2.63
CA THR A 63 18.52 -16.04 -1.36
C THR A 63 17.14 -15.42 -1.15
N TRP A 64 16.64 -15.42 0.11
CA TRP A 64 15.33 -14.88 0.45
C TRP A 64 15.27 -13.36 0.34
N PHE A 65 16.37 -12.66 0.66
CA PHE A 65 16.41 -11.20 0.63
C PHE A 65 17.82 -10.71 0.25
N ARG A 66 17.90 -9.75 -0.66
CA ARG A 66 19.17 -9.13 -1.07
C ARG A 66 19.23 -7.69 -0.61
N TRP A 67 20.04 -7.43 0.40
CA TRP A 67 20.23 -6.10 0.98
C TRP A 67 20.88 -5.10 0.02
N GLN A 68 21.56 -5.59 -1.01
CA GLN A 68 22.20 -4.76 -2.04
C GLN A 68 21.22 -4.35 -3.15
N GLU A 69 19.99 -4.88 -3.16
CA GLU A 69 18.98 -4.54 -4.15
C GLU A 69 18.10 -3.39 -3.63
N PRO A 70 18.26 -2.14 -4.18
CA PRO A 70 17.58 -0.97 -3.64
C PRO A 70 16.06 -1.07 -3.63
N ARG A 71 15.47 -1.77 -4.60
CA ARG A 71 14.01 -1.94 -4.68
C ARG A 71 13.47 -2.77 -3.52
N LEU A 72 14.18 -3.84 -3.12
CA LEU A 72 13.76 -4.64 -1.98
C LEU A 72 13.88 -3.86 -0.67
N VAL A 73 14.99 -3.15 -0.48
CA VAL A 73 15.22 -2.36 0.73
C VAL A 73 14.22 -1.21 0.85
N THR A 74 14.01 -0.44 -0.22
CA THR A 74 13.04 0.66 -0.21
C THR A 74 11.60 0.16 -0.05
N PHE A 75 11.27 -1.01 -0.60
CA PHE A 75 9.97 -1.63 -0.41
C PHE A 75 9.77 -2.13 1.04
N LEU A 76 10.81 -2.66 1.66
CA LEU A 76 10.79 -3.02 3.08
C LEU A 76 10.58 -1.77 3.97
N VAL A 77 11.25 -0.66 3.66
CA VAL A 77 11.04 0.62 4.36
C VAL A 77 9.61 1.10 4.21
N LEU A 78 9.04 1.04 2.99
CA LEU A 78 7.62 1.35 2.74
C LEU A 78 6.70 0.48 3.62
N TRP A 79 6.96 -0.81 3.69
CA TRP A 79 6.21 -1.75 4.53
C TRP A 79 6.29 -1.37 6.01
N LEU A 80 7.49 -1.01 6.53
CA LEU A 80 7.68 -0.58 7.92
C LEU A 80 6.93 0.72 8.23
N ILE A 81 6.89 1.67 7.28
CA ILE A 81 6.12 2.91 7.45
C ILE A 81 4.63 2.60 7.59
N PHE A 82 4.08 1.72 6.74
CA PHE A 82 2.66 1.37 6.81
C PHE A 82 2.33 0.40 7.96
N LEU A 83 3.28 -0.40 8.42
CA LEU A 83 3.17 -1.09 9.70
C LEU A 83 3.01 -0.08 10.85
N SER A 84 3.88 0.93 10.89
CA SER A 84 3.83 1.99 11.90
C SER A 84 2.52 2.79 11.81
N PHE A 85 2.05 3.08 10.60
CA PHE A 85 0.74 3.69 10.37
C PHE A 85 -0.39 2.85 10.99
N THR A 86 -0.42 1.54 10.70
CA THR A 86 -1.45 0.62 11.20
C THR A 86 -1.39 0.51 12.72
N VAL A 87 -0.19 0.38 13.31
CA VAL A 87 -0.02 0.32 14.77
C VAL A 87 -0.46 1.63 15.43
N LEU A 88 -0.04 2.77 14.89
CA LEU A 88 -0.45 4.09 15.41
C LEU A 88 -1.96 4.26 15.40
N ARG A 89 -2.63 3.85 14.31
CA ARG A 89 -4.08 3.98 14.15
C ARG A 89 -4.89 3.07 15.09
N ASN A 90 -4.36 1.90 15.43
CA ASN A 90 -5.07 0.95 16.28
C ASN A 90 -4.77 1.11 17.77
N PHE A 91 -3.57 1.59 18.14
CA PHE A 91 -3.12 1.60 19.54
C PHE A 91 -2.72 3.00 20.06
N GLY A 92 -2.74 4.03 19.23
CA GLY A 92 -2.37 5.38 19.62
C GLY A 92 -3.49 6.13 20.36
N ASP A 93 -3.13 7.28 20.93
CA ASP A 93 -4.08 8.19 21.59
C ASP A 93 -5.15 8.68 20.59
N PRO A 94 -6.45 8.41 20.83
CA PRO A 94 -7.53 8.77 19.90
C PRO A 94 -7.56 10.25 19.49
N LYS A 95 -7.12 11.15 20.39
CA LYS A 95 -7.11 12.60 20.13
C LYS A 95 -6.02 13.05 19.14
N LYS A 96 -4.96 12.24 19.00
CA LYS A 96 -3.76 12.60 18.21
C LYS A 96 -3.58 11.72 16.97
N THR A 97 -4.14 10.51 16.98
CA THR A 97 -3.90 9.50 15.92
C THR A 97 -4.37 9.96 14.54
N ALA A 98 -5.45 10.72 14.45
CA ALA A 98 -5.98 11.20 13.18
C ALA A 98 -4.97 12.11 12.45
N VAL A 99 -4.38 13.08 13.15
CA VAL A 99 -3.40 14.00 12.56
C VAL A 99 -2.07 13.31 12.32
N HIS A 100 -1.52 12.62 13.35
CA HIS A 100 -0.21 11.95 13.22
C HIS A 100 -0.27 10.82 12.19
N GLY A 101 -1.36 10.05 12.16
CA GLY A 101 -1.56 9.00 11.17
C GLY A 101 -1.67 9.57 9.75
N SER A 102 -2.36 10.71 9.56
CA SER A 102 -2.42 11.35 8.24
C SER A 102 -1.05 11.83 7.77
N VAL A 103 -0.23 12.43 8.66
CA VAL A 103 1.15 12.82 8.32
C VAL A 103 1.98 11.59 7.95
N LEU A 104 1.91 10.53 8.75
CA LEU A 104 2.64 9.29 8.48
C LEU A 104 2.18 8.61 7.19
N GLY A 105 0.85 8.62 6.91
CA GLY A 105 0.28 8.11 5.67
C GLY A 105 0.76 8.88 4.43
N ILE A 106 0.85 10.21 4.52
CA ILE A 106 1.40 11.06 3.44
C ILE A 106 2.88 10.72 3.20
N LEU A 107 3.70 10.64 4.26
CA LEU A 107 5.12 10.31 4.13
C LEU A 107 5.32 8.91 3.52
N GLY A 108 4.50 7.93 3.96
CA GLY A 108 4.50 6.59 3.40
C GLY A 108 4.12 6.58 1.92
N ALA A 109 3.05 7.26 1.54
CA ALA A 109 2.61 7.31 0.16
C ALA A 109 3.62 8.02 -0.76
N LEU A 110 4.27 9.09 -0.28
CA LEU A 110 5.32 9.79 -1.01
C LEU A 110 6.59 8.95 -1.18
N SER A 111 6.79 7.89 -0.40
CA SER A 111 7.91 6.96 -0.61
C SER A 111 7.66 5.95 -1.76
N VAL A 112 6.44 5.79 -2.24
CA VAL A 112 6.11 4.89 -3.38
C VAL A 112 6.89 5.24 -4.66
N PRO A 113 6.94 6.50 -5.13
CA PRO A 113 7.80 6.87 -6.26
C PRO A 113 9.27 6.52 -6.05
N ILE A 114 9.77 6.62 -4.81
CA ILE A 114 11.17 6.26 -4.48
C ILE A 114 11.40 4.77 -4.70
N VAL A 115 10.47 3.91 -4.30
CA VAL A 115 10.53 2.47 -4.57
C VAL A 115 10.59 2.20 -6.08
N TYR A 116 9.75 2.90 -6.86
CA TYR A 116 9.70 2.71 -8.31
C TYR A 116 11.01 3.09 -9.00
N VAL A 117 11.60 4.24 -8.61
CA VAL A 117 12.84 4.74 -9.26
C VAL A 117 14.12 4.17 -8.64
N SER A 118 14.05 3.51 -7.49
CA SER A 118 15.21 3.05 -6.72
C SER A 118 16.19 2.19 -7.54
N ILE A 119 15.65 1.32 -8.40
CA ILE A 119 16.47 0.45 -9.26
C ILE A 119 17.26 1.25 -10.32
N LYS A 120 16.78 2.46 -10.67
CA LYS A 120 17.42 3.30 -11.69
C LYS A 120 18.73 3.95 -11.19
N PHE A 121 18.95 3.96 -9.88
CA PHE A 121 20.22 4.40 -9.28
C PHE A 121 21.37 3.40 -9.48
N LEU A 122 21.05 2.13 -9.83
CA LEU A 122 22.07 1.15 -10.16
C LEU A 122 22.40 1.16 -11.66
N PRO A 123 23.68 0.89 -12.02
CA PRO A 123 24.04 0.59 -13.39
C PRO A 123 23.20 -0.57 -13.92
N GLN A 124 22.88 -0.55 -15.22
CA GLN A 124 21.99 -1.55 -15.83
C GLN A 124 22.47 -3.00 -15.64
N SER A 125 23.79 -3.20 -15.66
CA SER A 125 24.46 -4.49 -15.42
C SER A 125 24.30 -5.03 -14.01
N ALA A 126 24.03 -4.15 -13.03
CA ALA A 126 23.88 -4.50 -11.62
C ALA A 126 22.41 -4.65 -11.18
N ARG A 127 21.47 -4.37 -12.08
CA ARG A 127 20.02 -4.49 -11.80
C ARG A 127 19.60 -5.95 -11.87
N LEU A 128 19.18 -6.49 -10.76
CA LEU A 128 18.75 -7.88 -10.65
C LEU A 128 17.23 -8.01 -10.81
N HIS A 129 16.49 -6.99 -10.39
CA HIS A 129 15.03 -7.01 -10.52
C HIS A 129 14.61 -6.86 -12.00
N PRO A 130 13.79 -7.79 -12.55
CA PRO A 130 13.41 -7.73 -13.96
C PRO A 130 12.54 -6.51 -14.28
N GLU A 131 12.90 -5.81 -15.33
CA GLU A 131 12.11 -4.71 -15.92
C GLU A 131 11.26 -5.25 -17.09
N VAL A 132 10.39 -6.23 -16.81
CA VAL A 132 9.67 -7.01 -17.81
C VAL A 132 8.79 -6.13 -18.69
N ILE A 133 8.12 -5.13 -18.10
CA ILE A 133 7.18 -4.24 -18.79
C ILE A 133 7.95 -3.25 -19.67
N GLU A 134 9.00 -2.63 -19.14
CA GLU A 134 9.77 -1.59 -19.85
C GLU A 134 10.64 -2.15 -20.98
N ARG A 135 11.06 -3.42 -20.91
CA ARG A 135 11.99 -4.04 -21.85
C ARG A 135 11.37 -5.03 -22.83
N GLY A 136 10.05 -5.05 -22.94
CA GLY A 136 9.36 -5.96 -23.85
C GLY A 136 9.56 -7.44 -23.52
N GLY A 137 9.70 -7.77 -22.24
CA GLY A 137 9.83 -9.16 -21.76
C GLY A 137 8.57 -10.01 -22.00
N LEU A 138 7.41 -9.35 -22.11
CA LEU A 138 6.15 -10.00 -22.49
C LEU A 138 5.97 -9.90 -24.02
N ARG A 139 6.57 -10.81 -24.75
CA ARG A 139 6.54 -10.78 -26.24
C ARG A 139 5.25 -11.36 -26.83
N ASP A 140 4.65 -12.36 -26.18
CA ASP A 140 3.42 -13.01 -26.64
C ASP A 140 2.20 -12.21 -26.17
N PRO A 141 1.23 -11.91 -27.05
CA PRO A 141 -0.01 -11.22 -26.71
C PRO A 141 -0.81 -11.90 -25.58
N SER A 142 -0.73 -13.21 -25.43
CA SER A 142 -1.41 -13.97 -24.38
C SER A 142 -0.92 -13.57 -22.97
N TYR A 143 0.36 -13.25 -22.81
CA TYR A 143 0.90 -12.76 -21.54
C TYR A 143 0.33 -11.39 -21.16
N TRP A 144 0.12 -10.50 -22.14
CA TRP A 144 -0.49 -9.20 -21.87
C TRP A 144 -1.96 -9.32 -21.48
N GLN A 145 -2.70 -10.26 -22.09
CA GLN A 145 -4.08 -10.55 -21.72
C GLN A 145 -4.15 -11.09 -20.29
N ALA A 146 -3.35 -12.11 -19.96
CA ALA A 146 -3.29 -12.68 -18.63
C ALA A 146 -2.87 -11.65 -17.57
N PHE A 147 -1.88 -10.80 -17.89
CA PHE A 147 -1.43 -9.70 -17.03
C PHE A 147 -2.55 -8.69 -16.80
N GLY A 148 -3.20 -8.21 -17.85
CA GLY A 148 -4.31 -7.26 -17.77
C GLY A 148 -5.47 -7.78 -16.95
N LEU A 149 -5.91 -9.03 -17.19
CA LEU A 149 -6.95 -9.68 -16.39
C LEU A 149 -6.56 -9.80 -14.91
N SER A 150 -5.32 -10.19 -14.64
CA SER A 150 -4.80 -10.28 -13.25
C SER A 150 -4.81 -8.92 -12.56
N VAL A 151 -4.37 -7.86 -13.24
CA VAL A 151 -4.37 -6.49 -12.70
C VAL A 151 -5.80 -6.03 -12.44
N CYS A 152 -6.71 -6.20 -13.40
CA CYS A 152 -8.12 -5.81 -13.22
C CYS A 152 -8.77 -6.55 -12.05
N ALA A 153 -8.55 -7.87 -11.94
CA ALA A 153 -9.12 -8.69 -10.86
C ALA A 153 -8.59 -8.24 -9.48
N VAL A 154 -7.27 -8.05 -9.34
CA VAL A 154 -6.67 -7.67 -8.06
C VAL A 154 -7.01 -6.24 -7.68
N LEU A 155 -7.05 -5.29 -8.63
CA LEU A 155 -7.50 -3.92 -8.37
C LEU A 155 -8.97 -3.86 -7.97
N SER A 156 -9.85 -4.65 -8.62
CA SER A 156 -11.27 -4.75 -8.25
C SER A 156 -11.44 -5.32 -6.85
N LEU A 157 -10.68 -6.35 -6.49
CA LEU A 157 -10.64 -6.89 -5.13
C LEU A 157 -10.18 -5.84 -4.13
N CYS A 158 -9.09 -5.12 -4.43
CA CYS A 158 -8.58 -4.04 -3.58
C CYS A 158 -9.65 -2.96 -3.37
N ALA A 159 -10.29 -2.48 -4.44
CA ALA A 159 -11.35 -1.48 -4.36
C ALA A 159 -12.53 -1.95 -3.52
N LEU A 160 -12.96 -3.21 -3.69
CA LEU A 160 -14.02 -3.83 -2.89
C LEU A 160 -13.65 -3.89 -1.41
N LEU A 161 -12.43 -4.34 -1.08
CA LEU A 161 -11.97 -4.43 0.31
C LEU A 161 -11.87 -3.04 0.96
N VAL A 162 -11.33 -2.04 0.25
CA VAL A 162 -11.29 -0.65 0.73
C VAL A 162 -12.71 -0.12 0.97
N TRP A 163 -13.63 -0.36 0.04
CA TRP A 163 -15.02 0.07 0.17
C TRP A 163 -15.71 -0.59 1.38
N LEU A 164 -15.57 -1.89 1.55
CA LEU A 164 -16.14 -2.62 2.69
C LEU A 164 -15.56 -2.12 4.01
N ARG A 165 -14.23 -1.99 4.10
CA ARG A 165 -13.56 -1.49 5.30
C ARG A 165 -13.94 -0.04 5.63
N TYR A 166 -14.08 0.80 4.61
CA TYR A 166 -14.57 2.17 4.75
C TYR A 166 -16.00 2.20 5.29
N ARG A 167 -16.92 1.35 4.77
CA ARG A 167 -18.29 1.25 5.25
C ARG A 167 -18.35 0.82 6.72
N VAL A 168 -17.56 -0.17 7.10
CA VAL A 168 -17.43 -0.59 8.51
C VAL A 168 -16.94 0.57 9.37
N GLY A 169 -15.88 1.26 8.95
CA GLY A 169 -15.34 2.39 9.70
C GLY A 169 -16.32 3.55 9.89
N LEU A 170 -17.19 3.81 8.91
CA LEU A 170 -18.27 4.80 9.06
C LEU A 170 -19.31 4.36 10.10
N LEU A 171 -19.71 3.08 10.10
CA LEU A 171 -20.65 2.54 11.09
C LEU A 171 -20.06 2.61 12.50
N ASP A 172 -18.78 2.25 12.66
CA ASP A 172 -18.07 2.35 13.94
C ASP A 172 -18.01 3.79 14.44
N SER A 173 -17.84 4.78 13.54
CA SER A 173 -17.82 6.19 13.94
C SER A 173 -19.18 6.68 14.45
N VAL A 174 -20.26 6.26 13.82
CA VAL A 174 -21.65 6.58 14.25
C VAL A 174 -21.98 5.89 15.57
N ALA A 175 -21.60 4.63 15.72
CA ALA A 175 -21.85 3.88 16.96
C ALA A 175 -21.12 4.49 18.18
N ARG A 176 -19.90 4.99 17.99
CA ARG A 176 -19.18 5.71 19.05
C ARG A 176 -19.86 7.03 19.42
N GLU A 177 -20.30 7.80 18.42
CA GLU A 177 -20.98 9.07 18.64
C GLU A 177 -22.31 8.88 19.42
N SER A 178 -23.11 7.85 19.08
CA SER A 178 -24.33 7.54 19.82
C SER A 178 -24.06 7.11 21.28
N ALA A 179 -23.02 6.30 21.50
CA ALA A 179 -22.67 5.86 22.86
C ALA A 179 -22.26 7.04 23.77
N PHE A 180 -21.59 8.06 23.25
CA PHE A 180 -21.25 9.26 24.02
C PHE A 180 -22.51 10.09 24.40
N LEU A 181 -23.52 10.14 23.53
CA LEU A 181 -24.77 10.86 23.82
C LEU A 181 -25.64 10.15 24.84
N ASP A 182 -25.55 8.84 24.97
CA ASP A 182 -26.29 8.05 25.96
C ASP A 182 -25.67 8.14 27.39
N GLU A 183 -24.42 8.61 27.52
CA GLU A 183 -23.74 8.78 28.81
C GLU A 183 -23.91 10.20 29.41
N GLU A 184 -24.46 11.17 28.66
CA GLU A 184 -24.79 12.54 29.11
C GLU A 184 -26.24 12.63 29.62
#